data_778156e62c0f76eff5076e1505370fed
#
_entry.id   778156e62c0f76eff5076e1505370fed
#
_cell.length_a   1.000
_cell.length_b   1.000
_cell.length_c   1.000
_cell.angle_alpha   90.00
_cell.angle_beta   90.00
_cell.angle_gamma   90.00
#
_symmetry.space_group_name_H-M   'P 1'
#
loop_
_entity.id
_entity.type
_entity.pdbx_description
1 polymer ?
#
loop_
_entity_poly.entity_id
_entity_poly.type
_entity_poly.pdbx_seq_one_letter_code
_entity_poly.pdbx_strand_id
1 'polypeptide(L)'
;MTELLHWRRALGLSAAVFAVVSTLQLAREPAFGADLLPAPPPAAPPYVAPPAPPPAAPAFGFYDPYRVEARFGGFLHGVGGTEKGTYDLNPELVLPRLPLGQTQWWSVFVPRPHVGALANLEGRTSAFYAGALWSFPLPYRTFFEIFVDGAIHDGYQNNAPPGHSALGCPALFHVGGSFGYAITEHWTAMLTFDHLSDGHYIFGINCAGNVGSTPNPGLNNWGGKIGYAF
;
A
#
# COMPACT_ATOMS: atom_id res chain seq x y z
N MET A 1 -12.33 35.89 -0.20
CA MET A 1 -12.50 35.23 1.12
C MET A 1 -12.69 33.69 1.01
N THR A 2 -12.66 33.13 -0.18
CA THR A 2 -12.89 31.70 -0.48
C THR A 2 -11.60 30.88 -0.62
N GLU A 3 -10.46 31.50 -0.84
CA GLU A 3 -9.19 30.79 -1.09
C GLU A 3 -8.50 30.23 0.18
N LEU A 4 -8.76 30.80 1.34
CA LEU A 4 -8.13 30.36 2.61
C LEU A 4 -8.71 29.07 3.19
N LEU A 5 -9.87 28.61 2.69
CA LEU A 5 -10.48 27.36 3.18
C LEU A 5 -9.87 26.10 2.53
N HIS A 6 -9.33 26.22 1.32
CA HIS A 6 -8.74 25.06 0.61
C HIS A 6 -7.41 24.61 1.23
N TRP A 7 -6.59 25.54 1.69
CA TRP A 7 -5.30 25.22 2.33
C TRP A 7 -5.42 24.50 3.67
N ARG A 8 -6.52 24.73 4.41
CA ARG A 8 -6.74 24.07 5.70
C ARG A 8 -7.11 22.58 5.58
N ARG A 9 -7.68 22.16 4.43
CA ARG A 9 -8.04 20.75 4.21
C ARG A 9 -6.81 19.91 3.84
N ALA A 10 -5.86 20.45 3.08
CA ALA A 10 -4.63 19.74 2.70
C ALA A 10 -3.70 19.48 3.90
N LEU A 11 -3.68 20.39 4.88
CA LEU A 11 -2.85 20.26 6.08
C LEU A 11 -3.41 19.25 7.11
N GLY A 12 -4.72 18.95 7.06
CA GLY A 12 -5.36 18.00 7.97
C GLY A 12 -4.99 16.53 7.71
N LEU A 13 -4.78 16.16 6.47
CA LEU A 13 -4.39 14.78 6.11
C LEU A 13 -2.91 14.49 6.41
N SER A 14 -2.05 15.49 6.30
CA SER A 14 -0.61 15.32 6.56
C SER A 14 -0.27 15.01 8.02
N ALA A 15 -1.10 15.43 8.97
CA ALA A 15 -0.88 15.19 10.40
C ALA A 15 -1.26 13.77 10.85
N ALA A 16 -2.19 13.10 10.17
CA ALA A 16 -2.66 11.78 10.55
C ALA A 16 -1.66 10.66 10.21
N VAL A 17 -0.84 10.85 9.17
CA VAL A 17 0.15 9.83 8.73
C VAL A 17 1.35 9.77 9.68
N PHE A 18 1.72 10.88 10.35
CA PHE A 18 2.85 10.91 11.28
C PHE A 18 2.51 10.33 12.68
N ALA A 19 1.25 10.28 13.08
CA ALA A 19 0.85 9.81 14.42
C ALA A 19 0.88 8.29 14.60
N VAL A 20 0.81 7.52 13.51
CA VAL A 20 0.79 6.04 13.58
C VAL A 20 2.19 5.44 13.77
N VAL A 21 3.25 6.15 13.43
CA VAL A 21 4.64 5.65 13.54
C VAL A 21 5.23 5.87 14.94
N SER A 22 4.67 6.78 15.74
CA SER A 22 5.29 7.22 17.02
C SER A 22 4.84 6.45 18.26
N THR A 23 3.90 5.52 18.19
CA THR A 23 3.32 4.85 19.38
C THR A 23 3.85 3.45 19.68
N LEU A 24 4.85 2.97 18.96
CA LEU A 24 5.40 1.61 19.15
C LEU A 24 6.69 1.54 19.99
N GLN A 25 7.09 2.61 20.64
CA GLN A 25 8.22 2.58 21.59
C GLN A 25 7.75 3.08 22.94
N LEU A 26 7.40 2.18 23.86
CA LEU A 26 7.58 2.33 25.31
C LEU A 26 6.80 1.23 26.06
N ALA A 27 7.45 0.12 26.30
CA ALA A 27 7.18 -0.69 27.50
C ALA A 27 8.51 -1.36 27.92
N ARG A 28 9.28 -0.69 28.75
CA ARG A 28 10.32 -1.33 29.57
C ARG A 28 9.80 -1.34 30.99
N GLU A 29 9.51 -2.53 31.49
CA GLU A 29 9.20 -2.77 32.89
C GLU A 29 10.48 -2.75 33.73
N PRO A 30 10.48 -2.14 34.94
CA PRO A 30 11.62 -2.21 35.83
C PRO A 30 11.65 -3.52 36.60
N ALA A 31 12.81 -4.14 36.63
CA ALA A 31 13.08 -5.34 37.43
C ALA A 31 13.22 -4.98 38.91
N PHE A 32 12.40 -5.57 39.78
CA PHE A 32 12.55 -5.54 41.24
C PHE A 32 13.19 -6.84 41.75
N GLY A 33 14.23 -6.65 42.49
CA GLY A 33 14.83 -7.42 43.58
C GLY A 33 14.75 -8.95 43.62
N ALA A 34 15.89 -9.57 43.42
CA ALA A 34 16.11 -10.96 43.84
C ALA A 34 17.20 -11.00 44.88
N ASP A 35 16.85 -11.35 46.11
CA ASP A 35 17.78 -11.83 47.09
C ASP A 35 17.24 -13.13 47.71
N LEU A 36 18.20 -14.09 47.90
CA LEU A 36 18.05 -15.36 48.60
C LEU A 36 17.56 -16.56 47.79
N LEU A 37 18.36 -17.04 46.87
CA LEU A 37 18.33 -18.44 46.41
C LEU A 37 19.68 -19.12 46.59
N PRO A 38 19.73 -20.44 46.95
CA PRO A 38 20.95 -21.19 47.07
C PRO A 38 21.72 -21.21 45.76
N ALA A 39 23.05 -21.26 45.86
CA ALA A 39 23.95 -21.20 44.71
C ALA A 39 23.53 -22.19 43.60
N PRO A 40 23.45 -21.71 42.37
CA PRO A 40 23.03 -22.58 41.25
C PRO A 40 24.08 -23.71 41.04
N PRO A 41 23.64 -24.88 40.57
CA PRO A 41 24.58 -25.94 40.17
C PRO A 41 25.49 -25.42 39.06
N PRO A 42 26.73 -26.00 38.95
CA PRO A 42 27.71 -25.57 37.96
C PRO A 42 27.06 -25.55 36.56
N ALA A 43 27.25 -24.45 35.87
CA ALA A 43 26.67 -24.21 34.54
C ALA A 43 27.03 -25.37 33.59
N ALA A 44 26.03 -25.95 32.99
CA ALA A 44 26.25 -26.87 31.88
C ALA A 44 27.12 -26.18 30.82
N PRO A 45 28.00 -26.90 30.12
CA PRO A 45 28.82 -26.31 29.06
C PRO A 45 27.88 -25.60 28.06
N PRO A 46 28.27 -24.43 27.56
CA PRO A 46 27.44 -23.65 26.66
C PRO A 46 27.02 -24.55 25.50
N TYR A 47 25.70 -24.69 25.30
CA TYR A 47 25.16 -25.33 24.13
C TYR A 47 25.56 -24.49 22.92
N VAL A 48 26.53 -24.98 22.15
CA VAL A 48 26.85 -24.42 20.85
C VAL A 48 25.77 -24.94 19.91
N ALA A 49 24.75 -24.10 19.64
CA ALA A 49 23.76 -24.44 18.64
C ALA A 49 24.47 -24.71 17.30
N PRO A 50 24.10 -25.78 16.58
CA PRO A 50 24.63 -25.95 15.23
C PRO A 50 24.39 -24.69 14.42
N PRO A 51 25.33 -24.29 13.53
CA PRO A 51 25.14 -23.12 12.69
C PRO A 51 23.78 -23.24 11.98
N ALA A 52 22.99 -22.17 12.04
CA ALA A 52 21.71 -22.13 11.33
C ALA A 52 21.97 -22.53 9.87
N PRO A 53 21.12 -23.40 9.30
CA PRO A 53 21.23 -23.71 7.88
C PRO A 53 21.23 -22.39 7.10
N PRO A 54 22.05 -22.26 6.04
CA PRO A 54 22.06 -21.08 5.20
C PRO A 54 20.63 -20.79 4.77
N PRO A 55 20.20 -19.52 4.74
CA PRO A 55 18.87 -19.19 4.26
C PRO A 55 18.64 -19.88 2.92
N ALA A 56 17.54 -20.60 2.78
CA ALA A 56 17.18 -21.19 1.50
C ALA A 56 17.18 -20.08 0.45
N ALA A 57 17.88 -20.27 -0.66
CA ALA A 57 17.85 -19.32 -1.76
C ALA A 57 16.37 -19.04 -2.08
N PRO A 58 15.98 -17.76 -2.22
CA PRO A 58 14.60 -17.42 -2.44
C PRO A 58 14.07 -18.21 -3.63
N ALA A 59 12.99 -18.94 -3.43
CA ALA A 59 12.36 -19.77 -4.46
C ALA A 59 11.93 -18.96 -5.70
N PHE A 60 12.03 -17.63 -5.63
CA PHE A 60 11.56 -16.64 -6.59
C PHE A 60 12.70 -15.81 -7.26
N GLY A 61 13.93 -16.25 -7.21
CA GLY A 61 15.05 -15.53 -7.84
C GLY A 61 15.33 -14.19 -7.17
N PHE A 62 15.35 -13.09 -7.94
CA PHE A 62 15.73 -11.75 -7.44
C PHE A 62 14.61 -11.00 -6.70
N TYR A 63 13.36 -11.42 -6.81
CA TYR A 63 12.21 -10.78 -6.13
C TYR A 63 11.79 -11.61 -4.92
N ASP A 64 11.95 -11.04 -3.72
CA ASP A 64 11.55 -11.68 -2.45
C ASP A 64 10.29 -11.02 -1.86
N PRO A 65 9.12 -11.68 -1.94
CA PRO A 65 7.88 -11.13 -1.41
C PRO A 65 7.79 -11.12 0.12
N TYR A 66 8.77 -11.67 0.83
CA TYR A 66 8.80 -11.72 2.30
C TYR A 66 9.56 -10.55 2.94
N ARG A 67 9.97 -9.57 2.16
CA ARG A 67 10.63 -8.34 2.64
C ARG A 67 9.67 -7.18 2.71
N VAL A 68 9.91 -6.24 3.63
CA VAL A 68 9.25 -4.93 3.62
C VAL A 68 9.78 -4.15 2.43
N GLU A 69 8.90 -3.47 1.71
CA GLU A 69 9.27 -2.67 0.54
C GLU A 69 8.62 -1.29 0.64
N ALA A 70 9.43 -0.25 0.55
CA ALA A 70 8.95 1.11 0.36
C ALA A 70 8.98 1.45 -1.13
N ARG A 71 7.90 2.03 -1.63
CA ARG A 71 7.74 2.39 -3.03
C ARG A 71 7.39 3.86 -3.17
N PHE A 72 7.84 4.45 -4.26
CA PHE A 72 7.46 5.80 -4.64
C PHE A 72 7.27 5.89 -6.14
N GLY A 73 6.19 6.54 -6.57
CA GLY A 73 5.84 6.65 -7.98
C GLY A 73 5.24 7.98 -8.37
N GLY A 74 5.16 8.19 -9.68
CA GLY A 74 4.43 9.28 -10.31
C GLY A 74 3.42 8.73 -11.30
N PHE A 75 2.21 9.29 -11.30
CA PHE A 75 1.09 8.83 -12.10
C PHE A 75 0.47 9.95 -12.93
N LEU A 76 0.00 9.61 -14.11
CA LEU A 76 -0.94 10.38 -14.89
C LEU A 76 -2.33 10.13 -14.29
N HIS A 77 -2.93 11.19 -13.75
CA HIS A 77 -4.21 11.12 -13.06
C HIS A 77 -5.40 11.17 -14.01
N GLY A 78 -6.43 10.41 -13.72
CA GLY A 78 -7.75 10.47 -14.36
C GLY A 78 -7.73 10.26 -15.87
N VAL A 79 -6.85 9.41 -16.39
CA VAL A 79 -6.64 9.20 -17.82
C VAL A 79 -7.95 8.81 -18.51
N GLY A 80 -8.32 9.57 -19.55
CA GLY A 80 -9.57 9.39 -20.27
C GLY A 80 -10.81 9.98 -19.58
N GLY A 81 -10.68 10.44 -18.33
CA GLY A 81 -11.76 11.02 -17.53
C GLY A 81 -11.76 12.54 -17.49
N THR A 82 -12.58 13.08 -16.57
CA THR A 82 -12.76 14.53 -16.38
C THR A 82 -11.55 15.18 -15.75
N GLU A 83 -10.83 14.47 -14.86
CA GLU A 83 -9.64 14.98 -14.14
C GLU A 83 -8.33 14.76 -14.88
N LYS A 84 -8.40 14.35 -16.15
CA LYS A 84 -7.21 14.09 -16.98
C LYS A 84 -6.27 15.29 -17.09
N GLY A 85 -4.98 15.01 -17.27
CA GLY A 85 -3.95 16.00 -17.51
C GLY A 85 -3.33 16.57 -16.25
N THR A 86 -3.55 15.91 -15.11
CA THR A 86 -2.90 16.19 -13.84
C THR A 86 -2.04 15.00 -13.37
N TYR A 87 -1.26 15.18 -12.32
CA TYR A 87 -0.28 14.22 -11.87
C TYR A 87 -0.44 13.92 -10.39
N ASP A 88 -0.18 12.64 -10.03
CA ASP A 88 -0.14 12.18 -8.64
C ASP A 88 1.26 11.76 -8.23
N LEU A 89 1.58 11.98 -6.96
CA LEU A 89 2.65 11.27 -6.27
C LEU A 89 2.04 10.06 -5.53
N ASN A 90 2.72 8.93 -5.61
CA ASN A 90 2.28 7.70 -4.98
C ASN A 90 3.33 7.11 -4.04
N PRO A 91 3.40 7.52 -2.77
CA PRO A 91 4.10 6.79 -1.73
C PRO A 91 3.31 5.53 -1.35
N GLU A 92 4.01 4.40 -1.21
CA GLU A 92 3.42 3.12 -0.84
C GLU A 92 4.37 2.32 0.05
N LEU A 93 3.83 1.65 1.05
CA LEU A 93 4.53 0.68 1.89
C LEU A 93 3.89 -0.69 1.69
N VAL A 94 4.69 -1.66 1.30
CA VAL A 94 4.26 -3.06 1.13
C VAL A 94 4.89 -3.89 2.23
N LEU A 95 4.05 -4.57 3.00
CA LEU A 95 4.49 -5.44 4.09
C LEU A 95 4.86 -6.83 3.57
N PRO A 96 5.62 -7.62 4.34
CA PRO A 96 5.95 -8.98 3.96
C PRO A 96 4.70 -9.81 3.71
N ARG A 97 4.79 -10.75 2.78
CA ARG A 97 3.79 -11.81 2.65
C ARG A 97 3.70 -12.57 3.97
N LEU A 98 2.49 -12.88 4.42
CA LEU A 98 2.30 -13.69 5.60
C LEU A 98 2.99 -15.05 5.42
N PRO A 99 3.65 -15.60 6.47
CA PRO A 99 4.44 -16.82 6.37
C PRO A 99 3.57 -18.09 6.33
N LEU A 100 2.52 -18.08 5.53
CA LEU A 100 1.59 -19.19 5.36
C LEU A 100 2.04 -20.06 4.19
N GLY A 101 2.41 -21.31 4.47
CA GLY A 101 2.77 -22.28 3.44
C GLY A 101 3.94 -21.86 2.57
N GLN A 102 4.98 -21.25 3.11
CA GLN A 102 6.12 -20.71 2.35
C GLN A 102 6.79 -21.72 1.40
N THR A 103 6.79 -22.99 1.76
CA THR A 103 7.35 -24.08 0.95
C THR A 103 6.34 -24.67 -0.03
N GLN A 104 5.10 -24.22 -0.02
CA GLN A 104 4.02 -24.75 -0.85
C GLN A 104 3.82 -23.89 -2.08
N TRP A 105 3.49 -24.49 -3.21
CA TRP A 105 3.21 -23.80 -4.47
C TRP A 105 2.09 -22.76 -4.36
N TRP A 106 1.09 -23.00 -3.49
CA TRP A 106 -0.04 -22.10 -3.30
C TRP A 106 0.30 -20.83 -2.50
N SER A 107 1.52 -20.73 -1.94
CA SER A 107 1.97 -19.53 -1.22
C SER A 107 1.92 -18.26 -2.08
N VAL A 108 1.95 -18.39 -3.41
CA VAL A 108 1.79 -17.27 -4.35
C VAL A 108 0.43 -16.57 -4.23
N PHE A 109 -0.59 -17.29 -3.73
CA PHE A 109 -1.93 -16.74 -3.49
C PHE A 109 -2.10 -16.08 -2.12
N VAL A 110 -1.09 -16.14 -1.25
CA VAL A 110 -1.10 -15.41 0.01
C VAL A 110 -0.73 -13.95 -0.28
N PRO A 111 -1.61 -12.98 0.03
CA PRO A 111 -1.33 -11.59 -0.29
C PRO A 111 -0.27 -10.97 0.64
N ARG A 112 0.26 -9.86 0.19
CA ARG A 112 1.04 -8.90 0.97
C ARG A 112 0.11 -7.77 1.37
N PRO A 113 -0.03 -7.43 2.66
CA PRO A 113 -0.72 -6.21 3.05
C PRO A 113 0.05 -4.99 2.51
N HIS A 114 -0.66 -3.97 2.05
CA HIS A 114 -0.02 -2.73 1.65
C HIS A 114 -0.89 -1.51 1.95
N VAL A 115 -0.26 -0.34 1.97
CA VAL A 115 -0.89 0.93 2.23
C VAL A 115 -0.18 2.00 1.42
N GLY A 116 -0.94 2.94 0.88
CA GLY A 116 -0.37 4.02 0.08
C GLY A 116 -1.32 5.19 -0.10
N ALA A 117 -0.88 6.17 -0.86
CA ALA A 117 -1.67 7.34 -1.21
C ALA A 117 -1.44 7.74 -2.67
N LEU A 118 -2.46 8.30 -3.27
CA LEU A 118 -2.40 9.06 -4.51
C LEU A 118 -2.58 10.53 -4.13
N ALA A 119 -1.52 11.31 -4.18
CA ALA A 119 -1.53 12.73 -3.82
C ALA A 119 -1.50 13.56 -5.10
N ASN A 120 -2.65 14.12 -5.48
CA ASN A 120 -2.75 14.95 -6.69
C ASN A 120 -2.07 16.29 -6.49
N LEU A 121 -1.21 16.70 -7.44
CA LEU A 121 -0.40 17.91 -7.35
C LEU A 121 -1.14 19.18 -7.80
N GLU A 122 -2.26 19.04 -8.49
CA GLU A 122 -3.01 20.16 -9.08
C GLU A 122 -4.40 20.34 -8.44
N GLY A 123 -4.62 19.77 -7.25
CA GLY A 123 -5.86 19.96 -6.49
C GLY A 123 -7.06 19.21 -7.04
N ARG A 124 -6.82 18.09 -7.75
CA ARG A 124 -7.83 17.11 -8.10
C ARG A 124 -7.97 16.08 -6.98
N THR A 125 -8.66 14.99 -7.25
CA THR A 125 -8.89 13.96 -6.25
C THR A 125 -7.60 13.33 -5.77
N SER A 126 -7.37 13.37 -4.47
CA SER A 126 -6.35 12.57 -3.78
C SER A 126 -7.02 11.43 -3.03
N ALA A 127 -6.31 10.31 -2.85
CA ALA A 127 -6.82 9.16 -2.14
C ALA A 127 -5.76 8.53 -1.23
N PHE A 128 -6.23 7.93 -0.13
CA PHE A 128 -5.45 7.03 0.71
C PHE A 128 -6.05 5.64 0.58
N TYR A 129 -5.23 4.61 0.42
CA TYR A 129 -5.68 3.25 0.22
C TYR A 129 -4.94 2.25 1.09
N ALA A 130 -5.59 1.14 1.40
CA ALA A 130 -5.02 -0.01 2.08
C ALA A 130 -5.71 -1.29 1.63
N GLY A 131 -4.96 -2.37 1.49
CA GLY A 131 -5.53 -3.64 1.06
C GLY A 131 -4.53 -4.75 0.87
N ALA A 132 -4.77 -5.55 -0.15
CA ALA A 132 -4.09 -6.79 -0.43
C ALA A 132 -3.46 -6.79 -1.83
N LEU A 133 -2.18 -7.14 -1.88
CA LEU A 133 -1.37 -7.20 -3.10
C LEU A 133 -0.84 -8.62 -3.28
N TRP A 134 -1.03 -9.18 -4.46
CA TRP A 134 -0.48 -10.47 -4.86
C TRP A 134 0.65 -10.27 -5.85
N SER A 135 1.81 -10.86 -5.57
CA SER A 135 2.99 -10.78 -6.41
C SER A 135 3.29 -12.14 -7.01
N PHE A 136 3.36 -12.20 -8.32
CA PHE A 136 3.63 -13.40 -9.11
C PHE A 136 4.98 -13.24 -9.80
N PRO A 137 6.03 -13.96 -9.34
CA PRO A 137 7.33 -13.92 -9.99
C PRO A 137 7.25 -14.55 -11.38
N LEU A 138 7.97 -13.94 -12.30
CA LEU A 138 8.09 -14.37 -13.70
C LEU A 138 9.57 -14.60 -14.03
N PRO A 139 9.89 -15.24 -15.18
CA PRO A 139 11.26 -15.37 -15.64
C PRO A 139 11.97 -14.01 -15.82
N TYR A 140 13.31 -14.03 -15.94
CA TYR A 140 14.15 -12.88 -16.28
C TYR A 140 14.04 -11.68 -15.34
N ARG A 141 13.93 -11.91 -14.01
CA ARG A 141 13.82 -10.88 -12.97
C ARG A 141 12.52 -10.07 -13.04
N THR A 142 11.56 -10.48 -13.86
CA THR A 142 10.28 -9.80 -13.95
C THR A 142 9.28 -10.35 -12.93
N PHE A 143 8.26 -9.57 -12.63
CA PHE A 143 7.12 -10.00 -11.82
C PHE A 143 5.86 -9.25 -12.26
N PHE A 144 4.74 -9.83 -11.95
CA PHE A 144 3.43 -9.22 -12.13
C PHE A 144 2.74 -9.10 -10.78
N GLU A 145 2.03 -8.01 -10.56
CA GLU A 145 1.24 -7.80 -9.35
C GLU A 145 -0.19 -7.43 -9.69
N ILE A 146 -1.10 -7.87 -8.84
CA ILE A 146 -2.48 -7.38 -8.78
C ILE A 146 -2.77 -6.95 -7.36
N PHE A 147 -3.63 -5.94 -7.22
CA PHE A 147 -4.03 -5.46 -5.90
C PHE A 147 -5.52 -5.10 -5.88
N VAL A 148 -6.10 -5.25 -4.67
CA VAL A 148 -7.48 -4.89 -4.36
C VAL A 148 -7.48 -4.23 -2.99
N ASP A 149 -7.96 -2.98 -2.95
CA ASP A 149 -7.92 -2.13 -1.79
C ASP A 149 -9.25 -1.45 -1.53
N GLY A 150 -9.44 -1.03 -0.28
CA GLY A 150 -10.35 0.04 0.06
C GLY A 150 -9.61 1.38 0.03
N ALA A 151 -10.25 2.41 -0.51
CA ALA A 151 -9.70 3.76 -0.56
C ALA A 151 -10.70 4.78 0.00
N ILE A 152 -10.17 5.82 0.65
CA ILE A 152 -10.91 7.04 1.01
C ILE A 152 -10.30 8.21 0.23
N HIS A 153 -11.13 9.19 -0.15
CA HIS A 153 -10.69 10.28 -1.01
C HIS A 153 -11.23 11.65 -0.56
N ASP A 154 -10.62 12.70 -1.03
CA ASP A 154 -11.02 14.09 -0.78
C ASP A 154 -11.82 14.74 -1.93
N GLY A 155 -12.06 13.98 -3.02
CA GLY A 155 -12.81 14.41 -4.19
C GLY A 155 -14.33 14.57 -3.92
N TYR A 156 -15.03 15.07 -4.92
CA TYR A 156 -16.46 15.29 -4.83
C TYR A 156 -17.25 13.98 -4.90
N GLN A 157 -18.24 13.84 -4.03
CA GLN A 157 -19.18 12.72 -4.12
C GLN A 157 -20.29 13.00 -5.13
N ASN A 158 -20.79 14.24 -5.16
CA ASN A 158 -21.86 14.72 -6.04
C ASN A 158 -21.58 16.14 -6.50
N ASN A 159 -22.24 16.58 -7.59
CA ASN A 159 -22.23 17.96 -8.06
C ASN A 159 -20.80 18.52 -8.22
N ALA A 160 -19.91 17.74 -8.81
CA ALA A 160 -18.53 18.15 -9.05
C ALA A 160 -18.49 19.37 -10.02
N PRO A 161 -17.70 20.39 -9.74
CA PRO A 161 -17.50 21.51 -10.67
C PRO A 161 -16.77 21.04 -11.94
N PRO A 162 -16.78 21.86 -13.00
CA PRO A 162 -16.05 21.53 -14.22
C PRO A 162 -14.59 21.17 -13.96
N GLY A 163 -14.13 20.10 -14.58
CA GLY A 163 -12.78 19.56 -14.40
C GLY A 163 -12.59 18.66 -13.17
N HIS A 164 -13.65 18.38 -12.41
CA HIS A 164 -13.62 17.41 -11.31
C HIS A 164 -14.61 16.25 -11.58
N SER A 165 -14.33 15.11 -11.02
CA SER A 165 -15.19 13.93 -11.06
C SER A 165 -16.07 13.83 -9.82
N ALA A 166 -17.34 13.45 -10.00
CA ALA A 166 -18.22 13.06 -8.91
C ALA A 166 -18.06 11.55 -8.68
N LEU A 167 -17.48 11.15 -7.57
CA LEU A 167 -17.05 9.78 -7.29
C LEU A 167 -18.10 8.94 -6.52
N GLY A 168 -19.23 9.52 -6.19
CA GLY A 168 -20.38 8.82 -5.62
C GLY A 168 -20.25 8.50 -4.13
N CYS A 169 -19.33 7.65 -3.75
CA CYS A 169 -19.15 7.18 -2.37
C CYS A 169 -17.92 7.83 -1.70
N PRO A 170 -17.93 8.03 -0.37
CA PRO A 170 -16.75 8.52 0.36
C PRO A 170 -15.63 7.48 0.45
N ALA A 171 -15.98 6.20 0.33
CA ALA A 171 -15.04 5.10 0.22
C ALA A 171 -15.20 4.42 -1.14
N LEU A 172 -14.09 4.09 -1.77
CA LEU A 172 -14.00 3.52 -3.10
C LEU A 172 -13.24 2.18 -3.05
N PHE A 173 -13.46 1.37 -4.07
CA PHE A 173 -12.53 0.32 -4.42
C PHE A 173 -11.36 0.92 -5.20
N HIS A 174 -10.15 0.49 -4.87
CA HIS A 174 -8.93 0.77 -5.60
C HIS A 174 -8.36 -0.56 -6.07
N VAL A 175 -8.34 -0.77 -7.37
CA VAL A 175 -7.91 -2.04 -7.97
C VAL A 175 -6.92 -1.77 -9.09
N GLY A 176 -5.99 -2.67 -9.29
CA GLY A 176 -5.04 -2.49 -10.38
C GLY A 176 -4.01 -3.59 -10.49
N GLY A 177 -2.97 -3.29 -11.25
CA GLY A 177 -1.85 -4.19 -11.43
C GLY A 177 -0.58 -3.48 -11.86
N SER A 178 0.53 -4.15 -11.62
CA SER A 178 1.87 -3.67 -11.99
C SER A 178 2.61 -4.75 -12.75
N PHE A 179 3.39 -4.33 -13.74
CA PHE A 179 4.44 -5.15 -14.31
C PHE A 179 5.79 -4.59 -13.85
N GLY A 180 6.58 -5.42 -13.19
CA GLY A 180 7.80 -5.01 -12.53
C GLY A 180 9.04 -5.76 -12.99
N TYR A 181 10.19 -5.13 -12.75
CA TYR A 181 11.52 -5.67 -12.99
C TYR A 181 12.39 -5.45 -11.75
N ALA A 182 13.01 -6.51 -11.24
CA ALA A 182 13.99 -6.45 -10.16
C ALA A 182 15.36 -6.03 -10.71
N ILE A 183 15.71 -4.77 -10.52
CA ILE A 183 17.00 -4.21 -10.96
C ILE A 183 18.13 -4.85 -10.18
N THR A 184 17.97 -4.94 -8.85
CA THR A 184 18.87 -5.63 -7.92
C THR A 184 18.03 -6.46 -6.93
N GLU A 185 18.66 -7.02 -5.91
CA GLU A 185 17.98 -7.70 -4.80
C GLU A 185 17.15 -6.75 -3.91
N HIS A 186 17.42 -5.44 -3.99
CA HIS A 186 16.75 -4.41 -3.23
C HIS A 186 15.87 -3.50 -4.07
N TRP A 187 16.26 -3.20 -5.30
CA TRP A 187 15.60 -2.21 -6.13
C TRP A 187 14.71 -2.83 -7.19
N THR A 188 13.49 -2.33 -7.28
CA THR A 188 12.51 -2.70 -8.30
C THR A 188 12.07 -1.46 -9.08
N ALA A 189 11.67 -1.65 -10.34
CA ALA A 189 10.97 -0.65 -11.13
C ALA A 189 9.69 -1.27 -11.68
N MET A 190 8.60 -0.51 -11.72
CA MET A 190 7.28 -0.99 -12.10
C MET A 190 6.55 -0.01 -12.98
N LEU A 191 5.79 -0.53 -13.94
CA LEU A 191 4.73 0.18 -14.63
C LEU A 191 3.40 -0.28 -14.01
N THR A 192 2.58 0.67 -13.58
CA THR A 192 1.35 0.41 -12.83
C THR A 192 0.16 1.06 -13.51
N PHE A 193 -0.94 0.33 -13.53
CA PHE A 193 -2.28 0.84 -13.81
C PHE A 193 -3.15 0.64 -12.58
N ASP A 194 -3.94 1.64 -12.22
CA ASP A 194 -4.95 1.54 -11.18
C ASP A 194 -6.28 2.21 -11.58
N HIS A 195 -7.33 1.77 -10.90
CA HIS A 195 -8.68 2.24 -11.08
C HIS A 195 -9.36 2.42 -9.72
N LEU A 196 -9.90 3.62 -9.48
CA LEU A 196 -10.73 3.91 -8.32
C LEU A 196 -12.19 4.02 -8.76
N SER A 197 -13.10 3.30 -8.07
CA SER A 197 -14.54 3.39 -8.33
C SER A 197 -15.36 3.00 -7.10
N ASP A 198 -16.62 3.42 -7.08
CA ASP A 198 -17.56 3.04 -6.02
C ASP A 198 -18.12 1.61 -6.16
N GLY A 199 -17.73 0.89 -7.20
CA GLY A 199 -18.23 -0.45 -7.48
C GLY A 199 -19.67 -0.51 -8.00
N HIS A 200 -20.25 0.62 -8.41
CA HIS A 200 -21.64 0.69 -8.90
C HIS A 200 -21.90 -0.33 -10.01
N TYR A 201 -21.04 -0.40 -11.01
CA TYR A 201 -21.22 -1.29 -12.15
C TYR A 201 -21.11 -2.79 -11.84
N ILE A 202 -20.37 -3.14 -10.80
CA ILE A 202 -20.11 -4.56 -10.44
C ILE A 202 -21.03 -5.02 -9.32
N PHE A 203 -21.25 -4.19 -8.32
CA PHE A 203 -21.94 -4.56 -7.08
C PHE A 203 -23.26 -3.79 -6.89
N GLY A 204 -23.61 -2.87 -7.79
CA GLY A 204 -24.80 -2.04 -7.67
C GLY A 204 -24.75 -1.04 -6.51
N ILE A 205 -23.54 -0.73 -5.97
CA ILE A 205 -23.39 0.20 -4.87
C ILE A 205 -23.73 1.61 -5.35
N ASN A 206 -24.55 2.32 -4.59
CA ASN A 206 -24.95 3.69 -4.85
C ASN A 206 -25.03 4.47 -3.52
N CYS A 207 -24.01 5.27 -3.25
CA CYS A 207 -23.94 6.08 -2.02
C CYS A 207 -24.58 7.45 -2.19
N ALA A 208 -24.76 7.92 -3.40
CA ALA A 208 -25.18 9.30 -3.69
C ALA A 208 -26.69 9.52 -3.58
N GLY A 209 -27.47 8.48 -3.27
CA GLY A 209 -28.92 8.56 -3.24
C GLY A 209 -29.48 9.08 -4.58
N ASN A 210 -30.06 8.30 -5.36
CA ASN A 210 -30.70 8.40 -6.68
C ASN A 210 -31.10 9.77 -7.28
N VAL A 211 -30.51 10.86 -6.87
CA VAL A 211 -30.86 12.20 -7.36
C VAL A 211 -29.91 12.57 -8.50
N GLY A 212 -30.15 11.99 -9.68
CA GLY A 212 -29.61 12.52 -10.94
C GLY A 212 -28.10 12.35 -11.14
N SER A 213 -27.42 11.52 -10.37
CA SER A 213 -26.00 11.23 -10.57
C SER A 213 -25.83 10.23 -11.71
N THR A 214 -25.13 10.64 -12.75
CA THR A 214 -24.54 9.69 -13.70
C THR A 214 -23.67 8.71 -12.91
N PRO A 215 -23.70 7.40 -13.25
CA PRO A 215 -22.80 6.43 -12.63
C PRO A 215 -21.38 6.95 -12.63
N ASN A 216 -20.66 6.77 -11.51
CA ASN A 216 -19.27 7.14 -11.40
C ASN A 216 -18.43 6.37 -12.44
N PRO A 217 -17.80 7.05 -13.41
CA PRO A 217 -16.95 6.38 -14.40
C PRO A 217 -15.63 5.88 -13.80
N GLY A 218 -15.35 6.21 -12.52
CA GLY A 218 -14.09 5.96 -11.87
C GLY A 218 -12.96 6.90 -12.31
N LEU A 219 -11.81 6.72 -11.68
CA LEU A 219 -10.55 7.36 -12.07
C LEU A 219 -9.58 6.28 -12.50
N ASN A 220 -9.02 6.42 -13.70
CA ASN A 220 -7.96 5.54 -14.20
C ASN A 220 -6.63 6.26 -14.14
N ASN A 221 -5.63 5.65 -13.53
CA ASN A 221 -4.31 6.23 -13.42
C ASN A 221 -3.26 5.30 -14.01
N TRP A 222 -2.27 5.87 -14.65
CA TRP A 222 -1.11 5.15 -15.20
C TRP A 222 0.16 5.78 -14.66
N GLY A 223 1.07 4.97 -14.17
CA GLY A 223 2.29 5.50 -13.59
C GLY A 223 3.44 4.54 -13.55
N GLY A 224 4.58 5.05 -13.12
CA GLY A 224 5.78 4.28 -12.82
C GLY A 224 6.12 4.38 -11.35
N LYS A 225 6.62 3.29 -10.76
CA LYS A 225 7.10 3.23 -9.38
C LYS A 225 8.53 2.69 -9.33
N ILE A 226 9.28 3.17 -8.35
CA ILE A 226 10.52 2.55 -7.89
C ILE A 226 10.29 2.03 -6.48
N GLY A 227 10.73 0.80 -6.21
CA GLY A 227 10.65 0.16 -4.90
C GLY A 227 12.03 -0.14 -4.33
N TYR A 228 12.13 -0.09 -3.01
CA TYR A 228 13.29 -0.54 -2.24
C TYR A 228 12.87 -1.54 -1.17
N ALA A 229 13.40 -2.77 -1.28
CA ALA A 229 13.19 -3.86 -0.31
C ALA A 229 14.30 -3.88 0.74
N PHE A 230 13.92 -3.88 2.02
CA PHE A 230 14.83 -3.83 3.18
C PHE A 230 15.34 -5.21 3.56
#